data_01e90f29754df30f42d90f31b8d3049f
#
_entry.id   01e90f29754df30f42d90f31b8d3049f
#
_cell.length_a   1.000
_cell.length_b   1.000
_cell.length_c   1.000
_cell.angle_alpha   90.00
_cell.angle_beta   90.00
_cell.angle_gamma   90.00
#
_symmetry.space_group_name_H-M   'P 1'
#
loop_
_entity.id
_entity.type
_entity.pdbx_description
1 polymer ?
#
loop_
_entity_poly.entity_id
_entity_poly.type
_entity_poly.pdbx_seq_one_letter_code
_entity_poly.pdbx_strand_id
1 'polypeptide(L)'
;MHEETSGTVITSDLLKRIELAAISAAREILSGRRIIDVEGPYGGGLTTVEVGNDDLCREPGPEEASAVVSRALSVPMIYRRFAISKRRIVASQDMGQPLNLKIAEDAAQAVAEREEEFIYYGQSDFHLGGLLTVEGRNNLKAGNWSNVDEVLNDVLAAVNVLDSKGYRGPYGLALAPELYNNLFRRYAGSDLLQIEHLKRLCTRGIVKAAIDGCVLVARDVGSIVLGQDMQVAYLASDAAHENFAVSESLVLKIEAPDAICTIGAEGDESAKERKRSAKPQS
;
A
#
# COMPACT_ATOMS: atom_id res chain seq x y z
N MET A 1 -49.81 22.71 -6.40
CA MET A 1 -49.21 22.46 -5.08
C MET A 1 -47.90 21.75 -5.37
N HIS A 2 -46.82 22.53 -5.53
CA HIS A 2 -45.48 21.99 -5.79
C HIS A 2 -44.95 21.48 -4.45
N GLU A 3 -44.78 20.18 -4.29
CA GLU A 3 -43.93 19.61 -3.25
C GLU A 3 -42.48 20.09 -3.54
N GLU A 4 -42.04 21.06 -2.76
CA GLU A 4 -40.62 21.31 -2.59
C GLU A 4 -40.04 20.05 -1.94
N THR A 5 -39.44 19.19 -2.77
CA THR A 5 -38.55 18.13 -2.28
C THR A 5 -37.42 18.86 -1.56
N SER A 6 -37.48 18.93 -0.24
CA SER A 6 -36.38 19.37 0.61
C SER A 6 -35.18 18.43 0.33
N GLY A 7 -34.41 18.80 -0.67
CA GLY A 7 -33.20 18.07 -1.04
C GLY A 7 -32.19 18.25 0.07
N THR A 8 -31.68 17.14 0.60
CA THR A 8 -30.58 17.16 1.55
C THR A 8 -29.43 17.93 0.92
N VAL A 9 -29.04 19.04 1.54
CA VAL A 9 -27.94 19.86 1.01
C VAL A 9 -26.63 19.26 1.54
N ILE A 10 -25.82 18.69 0.64
CA ILE A 10 -24.46 18.29 0.98
C ILE A 10 -23.62 19.55 1.13
N THR A 11 -23.39 19.95 2.37
CA THR A 11 -22.55 21.11 2.68
C THR A 11 -21.07 20.78 2.56
N SER A 12 -20.25 21.79 2.27
CA SER A 12 -18.80 21.63 2.24
C SER A 12 -18.23 21.17 3.59
N ASP A 13 -18.87 21.54 4.70
CA ASP A 13 -18.49 21.08 6.06
C ASP A 13 -18.75 19.59 6.24
N LEU A 14 -19.94 19.13 5.83
CA LEU A 14 -20.27 17.71 5.89
C LEU A 14 -19.28 16.87 5.06
N LEU A 15 -18.97 17.31 3.83
CA LEU A 15 -18.02 16.61 2.95
C LEU A 15 -16.62 16.52 3.60
N LYS A 16 -16.13 17.63 4.17
CA LYS A 16 -14.85 17.66 4.89
C LYS A 16 -14.84 16.70 6.10
N ARG A 17 -15.92 16.64 6.85
CA ARG A 17 -16.04 15.71 7.99
C ARG A 17 -15.98 14.25 7.55
N ILE A 18 -16.69 13.92 6.47
CA ILE A 18 -16.65 12.56 5.87
C ILE A 18 -15.24 12.24 5.40
N GLU A 19 -14.60 13.15 4.68
CA GLU A 19 -13.25 12.99 4.16
C GLU A 19 -12.20 12.81 5.28
N LEU A 20 -12.26 13.64 6.32
CA LEU A 20 -11.36 13.52 7.47
C LEU A 20 -11.50 12.17 8.18
N ALA A 21 -12.72 11.69 8.39
CA ALA A 21 -12.97 10.38 9.00
C ALA A 21 -12.41 9.25 8.12
N ALA A 22 -12.67 9.30 6.82
CA ALA A 22 -12.19 8.33 5.84
C ALA A 22 -10.66 8.28 5.79
N ILE A 23 -9.99 9.43 5.60
CA ILE A 23 -8.53 9.50 5.52
C ILE A 23 -7.87 9.08 6.85
N SER A 24 -8.45 9.45 8.00
CA SER A 24 -7.92 9.03 9.29
C SER A 24 -7.93 7.50 9.44
N ALA A 25 -9.03 6.85 9.05
CA ALA A 25 -9.15 5.40 9.12
C ALA A 25 -8.19 4.67 8.15
N ALA A 26 -7.99 5.21 6.94
CA ALA A 26 -7.05 4.66 5.98
C ALA A 26 -5.59 4.73 6.47
N ARG A 27 -5.19 5.83 7.10
CA ARG A 27 -3.82 6.03 7.62
C ARG A 27 -3.39 5.00 8.66
N GLU A 28 -4.32 4.39 9.37
CA GLU A 28 -4.04 3.33 10.33
C GLU A 28 -3.58 2.03 9.65
N ILE A 29 -4.00 1.82 8.39
CA ILE A 29 -3.68 0.62 7.60
C ILE A 29 -2.40 0.82 6.80
N LEU A 30 -2.24 1.99 6.17
CA LEU A 30 -1.14 2.28 5.26
C LEU A 30 0.23 2.13 5.92
N SER A 31 0.99 1.15 5.48
CA SER A 31 2.34 0.82 5.96
C SER A 31 3.41 1.06 4.89
N GLY A 32 3.12 0.75 3.62
CA GLY A 32 4.05 0.86 2.50
C GLY A 32 4.60 2.26 2.30
N ARG A 33 3.74 3.29 2.39
CA ARG A 33 4.13 4.71 2.30
C ARG A 33 5.09 5.17 3.40
N ARG A 34 5.29 4.38 4.44
CA ARG A 34 6.18 4.69 5.59
C ARG A 34 7.60 4.16 5.38
N ILE A 35 7.79 3.24 4.46
CA ILE A 35 9.08 2.60 4.16
C ILE A 35 9.56 2.79 2.73
N ILE A 36 8.72 3.32 1.84
CA ILE A 36 9.03 3.61 0.43
C ILE A 36 8.79 5.10 0.19
N ASP A 37 9.60 5.72 -0.69
CA ASP A 37 9.39 7.11 -1.10
C ASP A 37 8.07 7.25 -1.87
N VAL A 38 7.40 8.39 -1.68
CA VAL A 38 6.14 8.71 -2.36
C VAL A 38 6.35 9.92 -3.25
N GLU A 39 5.97 9.79 -4.52
CA GLU A 39 6.04 10.85 -5.50
C GLU A 39 4.64 11.29 -5.93
N GLY A 40 4.46 12.57 -6.17
CA GLY A 40 3.17 13.15 -6.56
C GLY A 40 2.45 13.88 -5.41
N PRO A 41 1.12 14.04 -5.46
CA PRO A 41 0.21 13.57 -6.51
C PRO A 41 0.32 14.35 -7.83
N TYR A 42 0.32 13.63 -8.96
CA TYR A 42 0.44 14.21 -10.31
C TYR A 42 -0.92 14.53 -10.97
N GLY A 43 -2.00 14.11 -10.33
CA GLY A 43 -3.37 14.31 -10.80
C GLY A 43 -4.05 13.04 -11.31
N GLY A 44 -5.38 13.02 -11.28
CA GLY A 44 -6.19 11.84 -11.65
C GLY A 44 -6.11 11.44 -13.14
N GLY A 45 -5.47 12.26 -13.97
CA GLY A 45 -5.18 11.94 -15.38
C GLY A 45 -3.91 11.12 -15.61
N LEU A 46 -3.11 10.85 -14.58
CA LEU A 46 -1.93 10.00 -14.70
C LEU A 46 -2.37 8.54 -14.88
N THR A 47 -2.16 7.98 -16.05
CA THR A 47 -2.56 6.61 -16.39
C THR A 47 -1.39 5.67 -16.57
N THR A 48 -0.17 6.20 -16.79
CA THR A 48 1.04 5.43 -17.01
C THR A 48 2.26 6.15 -16.44
N VAL A 49 3.26 5.37 -16.02
CA VAL A 49 4.58 5.84 -15.55
C VAL A 49 5.66 5.05 -16.27
N GLU A 50 6.66 5.73 -16.81
CA GLU A 50 7.81 5.09 -17.44
C GLU A 50 8.75 4.51 -16.36
N VAL A 51 9.35 3.36 -16.67
CA VAL A 51 10.27 2.63 -15.78
C VAL A 51 11.52 2.22 -16.56
N GLY A 52 12.69 2.52 -15.96
CA GLY A 52 13.98 2.17 -16.55
C GLY A 52 14.34 3.07 -17.72
N ASN A 53 15.25 2.55 -18.54
CA ASN A 53 15.70 3.18 -19.78
C ASN A 53 15.04 2.48 -20.98
N ASP A 54 15.14 3.12 -22.13
CA ASP A 54 14.72 2.53 -23.39
C ASP A 54 15.46 1.22 -23.66
N ASP A 55 14.72 0.17 -24.01
CA ASP A 55 15.27 -1.13 -24.36
C ASP A 55 15.34 -1.27 -25.88
N LEU A 56 16.50 -1.63 -26.40
CA LEU A 56 16.66 -2.04 -27.78
C LEU A 56 16.08 -3.45 -27.99
N CYS A 57 15.32 -3.64 -29.06
CA CYS A 57 14.80 -4.96 -29.44
C CYS A 57 15.92 -5.97 -29.68
N ARG A 58 16.96 -5.54 -30.35
CA ARG A 58 18.25 -6.22 -30.63
C ARG A 58 19.25 -5.22 -31.15
N GLU A 59 20.54 -5.52 -31.07
CA GLU A 59 21.55 -4.74 -31.79
C GLU A 59 21.34 -4.94 -33.31
N PRO A 60 21.11 -3.84 -34.07
CA PRO A 60 20.90 -3.93 -35.51
C PRO A 60 22.20 -4.19 -36.22
N GLY A 61 22.14 -4.89 -37.38
CA GLY A 61 23.22 -4.95 -38.33
C GLY A 61 23.48 -3.59 -39.00
N PRO A 62 24.59 -3.42 -39.71
CA PRO A 62 25.01 -2.11 -40.27
C PRO A 62 24.00 -1.44 -41.21
N GLU A 63 23.11 -2.20 -41.82
CA GLU A 63 22.06 -1.71 -42.75
C GLU A 63 20.64 -2.00 -42.28
N GLU A 64 20.47 -2.50 -41.03
CA GLU A 64 19.17 -2.84 -40.48
C GLU A 64 18.58 -1.70 -39.65
N ALA A 65 17.24 -1.52 -39.74
CA ALA A 65 16.52 -0.65 -38.84
C ALA A 65 16.42 -1.28 -37.46
N SER A 66 16.64 -0.49 -36.39
CA SER A 66 16.44 -0.87 -35.01
C SER A 66 15.11 -0.37 -34.51
N ALA A 67 14.59 -1.03 -33.45
CA ALA A 67 13.43 -0.58 -32.71
C ALA A 67 13.77 -0.44 -31.21
N VAL A 68 13.30 0.65 -30.62
CA VAL A 68 13.45 0.97 -29.21
C VAL A 68 12.07 1.01 -28.59
N VAL A 69 11.93 0.48 -27.38
CA VAL A 69 10.67 0.52 -26.63
C VAL A 69 10.92 1.02 -25.22
N SER A 70 10.10 1.98 -24.78
CA SER A 70 10.03 2.39 -23.38
C SER A 70 9.11 1.46 -22.61
N ARG A 71 9.52 1.07 -21.41
CA ARG A 71 8.66 0.31 -20.49
C ARG A 71 7.79 1.27 -19.70
N ALA A 72 6.51 0.96 -19.61
CA ALA A 72 5.57 1.74 -18.82
C ALA A 72 4.73 0.85 -17.92
N LEU A 73 4.44 1.34 -16.71
CA LEU A 73 3.50 0.74 -15.78
C LEU A 73 2.17 1.49 -15.87
N SER A 74 1.06 0.74 -15.91
CA SER A 74 -0.26 1.33 -15.75
C SER A 74 -0.47 1.80 -14.33
N VAL A 75 -1.13 2.95 -14.16
CA VAL A 75 -1.53 3.50 -12.84
C VAL A 75 -3.01 3.16 -12.61
N PRO A 76 -3.32 2.11 -11.85
CA PRO A 76 -4.69 1.72 -11.58
C PRO A 76 -5.37 2.73 -10.65
N MET A 77 -6.69 2.88 -10.81
CA MET A 77 -7.55 3.59 -9.87
C MET A 77 -8.25 2.58 -8.96
N ILE A 78 -8.06 2.75 -7.67
CA ILE A 78 -8.75 1.99 -6.62
C ILE A 78 -9.93 2.83 -6.15
N TYR A 79 -11.11 2.22 -6.01
CA TYR A 79 -12.26 2.95 -5.50
C TYR A 79 -13.25 2.03 -4.78
N ARG A 80 -13.98 2.60 -3.82
CA ARG A 80 -15.11 1.97 -3.16
C ARG A 80 -16.25 2.97 -2.97
N ARG A 81 -17.45 2.59 -3.37
CA ARG A 81 -18.67 3.38 -3.18
C ARG A 81 -19.27 3.10 -1.81
N PHE A 82 -19.91 4.11 -1.23
CA PHE A 82 -20.71 4.00 -0.02
C PHE A 82 -21.88 4.99 -0.05
N ALA A 83 -22.87 4.79 0.80
CA ALA A 83 -24.07 5.60 0.83
C ALA A 83 -24.44 5.98 2.27
N ILE A 84 -24.85 7.23 2.49
CA ILE A 84 -25.32 7.73 3.78
C ILE A 84 -26.79 8.08 3.65
N SER A 85 -27.61 7.59 4.62
CA SER A 85 -29.04 7.89 4.63
C SER A 85 -29.31 9.40 4.76
N LYS A 86 -30.13 9.93 3.88
CA LYS A 86 -30.60 11.33 3.93
C LYS A 86 -31.22 11.69 5.28
N ARG A 87 -32.03 10.78 5.82
CA ARG A 87 -32.66 10.97 7.15
C ARG A 87 -31.62 11.18 8.25
N ARG A 88 -30.47 10.48 8.18
CA ARG A 88 -29.38 10.64 9.17
C ARG A 88 -28.65 11.96 9.00
N ILE A 89 -28.44 12.39 7.75
CA ILE A 89 -27.83 13.70 7.46
C ILE A 89 -28.72 14.83 8.00
N VAL A 90 -30.01 14.81 7.67
CA VAL A 90 -30.99 15.80 8.16
C VAL A 90 -31.04 15.81 9.70
N ALA A 91 -31.12 14.65 10.35
CA ALA A 91 -31.11 14.58 11.82
C ALA A 91 -29.82 15.15 12.43
N SER A 92 -28.68 15.01 11.75
CA SER A 92 -27.42 15.61 12.18
C SER A 92 -27.41 17.12 12.00
N GLN A 93 -27.94 17.63 10.89
CA GLN A 93 -27.95 19.05 10.58
C GLN A 93 -28.97 19.84 11.40
N ASP A 94 -30.20 19.31 11.53
CA ASP A 94 -31.31 20.04 12.14
C ASP A 94 -31.40 19.83 13.67
N MET A 95 -31.02 18.64 14.15
CA MET A 95 -31.15 18.26 15.54
C MET A 95 -29.83 18.11 16.29
N GLY A 96 -28.68 18.35 15.60
CA GLY A 96 -27.36 18.17 16.20
C GLY A 96 -27.00 16.74 16.57
N GLN A 97 -27.70 15.72 16.02
CA GLN A 97 -27.38 14.33 16.32
C GLN A 97 -26.03 13.93 15.70
N PRO A 98 -25.24 13.09 16.38
CA PRO A 98 -23.99 12.63 15.82
C PRO A 98 -24.23 11.79 14.57
N LEU A 99 -23.56 12.13 13.46
CA LEU A 99 -23.57 11.35 12.24
C LEU A 99 -22.55 10.22 12.36
N ASN A 100 -23.01 8.99 12.23
CA ASN A 100 -22.12 7.82 12.18
C ASN A 100 -21.45 7.74 10.79
N LEU A 101 -20.13 7.93 10.76
CA LEU A 101 -19.32 7.90 9.54
C LEU A 101 -18.60 6.55 9.34
N LYS A 102 -18.91 5.53 10.14
CA LYS A 102 -18.25 4.21 10.06
C LYS A 102 -18.28 3.63 8.65
N ILE A 103 -19.34 3.86 7.88
CA ILE A 103 -19.44 3.37 6.50
C ILE A 103 -18.42 4.04 5.57
N ALA A 104 -18.08 5.31 5.81
CA ALA A 104 -17.03 6.01 5.06
C ALA A 104 -15.63 5.53 5.49
N GLU A 105 -15.44 5.31 6.80
CA GLU A 105 -14.21 4.72 7.35
C GLU A 105 -13.96 3.33 6.76
N ASP A 106 -14.97 2.43 6.77
CA ASP A 106 -14.89 1.08 6.20
C ASP A 106 -14.61 1.10 4.68
N ALA A 107 -15.15 2.10 3.98
CA ALA A 107 -14.86 2.27 2.56
C ALA A 107 -13.39 2.68 2.34
N ALA A 108 -12.86 3.61 3.13
CA ALA A 108 -11.49 4.07 3.04
C ALA A 108 -10.50 2.99 3.48
N GLN A 109 -10.82 2.22 4.53
CA GLN A 109 -10.02 1.07 4.95
C GLN A 109 -9.88 0.03 3.84
N ALA A 110 -10.97 -0.30 3.14
CA ALA A 110 -10.89 -1.25 2.03
C ALA A 110 -10.11 -0.73 0.81
N VAL A 111 -10.09 0.59 0.57
CA VAL A 111 -9.23 1.20 -0.45
C VAL A 111 -7.77 1.11 -0.02
N ALA A 112 -7.46 1.44 1.24
CA ALA A 112 -6.11 1.34 1.81
C ALA A 112 -5.59 -0.12 1.84
N GLU A 113 -6.42 -1.10 2.19
CA GLU A 113 -6.06 -2.53 2.12
C GLU A 113 -5.69 -2.93 0.70
N ARG A 114 -6.42 -2.41 -0.30
CA ARG A 114 -6.12 -2.70 -1.71
C ARG A 114 -4.84 -2.00 -2.18
N GLU A 115 -4.53 -0.79 -1.70
CA GLU A 115 -3.24 -0.16 -1.92
C GLU A 115 -2.10 -1.01 -1.37
N GLU A 116 -2.21 -1.46 -0.11
CA GLU A 116 -1.20 -2.33 0.52
C GLU A 116 -1.00 -3.64 -0.26
N GLU A 117 -2.09 -4.25 -0.77
CA GLU A 117 -1.97 -5.42 -1.65
C GLU A 117 -1.17 -5.11 -2.92
N PHE A 118 -1.39 -3.95 -3.56
CA PHE A 118 -0.62 -3.55 -4.74
C PHE A 118 0.85 -3.31 -4.42
N ILE A 119 1.14 -2.70 -3.27
CA ILE A 119 2.53 -2.42 -2.87
C ILE A 119 3.27 -3.72 -2.52
N TYR A 120 2.67 -4.60 -1.72
CA TYR A 120 3.37 -5.79 -1.25
C TYR A 120 3.30 -6.96 -2.24
N TYR A 121 2.16 -7.21 -2.86
CA TYR A 121 1.97 -8.38 -3.72
C TYR A 121 1.86 -8.04 -5.21
N GLY A 122 1.62 -6.76 -5.54
CA GLY A 122 1.36 -6.36 -6.92
C GLY A 122 0.01 -6.85 -7.45
N GLN A 123 -0.15 -6.82 -8.77
CA GLN A 123 -1.33 -7.32 -9.46
C GLN A 123 -0.93 -7.97 -10.78
N SER A 124 -0.90 -9.29 -10.82
CA SER A 124 -0.45 -10.05 -12.00
C SER A 124 -1.27 -9.76 -13.25
N ASP A 125 -2.60 -9.55 -13.10
CA ASP A 125 -3.49 -9.24 -14.23
C ASP A 125 -3.18 -7.87 -14.88
N PHE A 126 -2.49 -6.99 -14.15
CA PHE A 126 -2.02 -5.69 -14.64
C PHE A 126 -0.52 -5.68 -14.92
N HIS A 127 0.16 -6.82 -14.82
CA HIS A 127 1.60 -6.96 -14.92
C HIS A 127 2.38 -6.07 -13.94
N LEU A 128 1.81 -5.83 -12.75
CA LEU A 128 2.43 -5.05 -11.68
C LEU A 128 3.05 -5.98 -10.65
N GLY A 129 4.35 -5.86 -10.45
CA GLY A 129 5.08 -6.55 -9.38
C GLY A 129 4.92 -5.84 -8.05
N GLY A 130 4.96 -6.60 -6.94
CA GLY A 130 5.00 -6.07 -5.59
C GLY A 130 6.32 -6.41 -4.89
N LEU A 131 6.56 -5.85 -3.72
CA LEU A 131 7.79 -6.07 -2.95
C LEU A 131 8.07 -7.54 -2.64
N LEU A 132 7.02 -8.35 -2.47
CA LEU A 132 7.12 -9.78 -2.14
C LEU A 132 7.13 -10.69 -3.38
N THR A 133 6.82 -10.15 -4.57
CA THR A 133 6.59 -10.97 -5.78
C THR A 133 7.48 -10.61 -6.96
N VAL A 134 8.07 -9.40 -7.00
CA VAL A 134 8.90 -8.96 -8.12
C VAL A 134 10.08 -9.90 -8.35
N GLU A 135 10.34 -10.22 -9.60
CA GLU A 135 11.52 -11.01 -9.99
C GLU A 135 12.81 -10.21 -9.74
N GLY A 136 13.89 -10.91 -9.39
CA GLY A 136 15.19 -10.28 -9.11
C GLY A 136 15.38 -9.83 -7.64
N ARG A 137 14.33 -9.87 -6.80
CA ARG A 137 14.47 -9.65 -5.36
C ARG A 137 15.32 -10.75 -4.72
N ASN A 138 15.93 -10.43 -3.58
CA ASN A 138 16.62 -11.43 -2.76
C ASN A 138 15.60 -12.13 -1.85
N ASN A 139 15.84 -13.39 -1.53
CA ASN A 139 14.98 -14.16 -0.64
C ASN A 139 15.84 -14.97 0.34
N LEU A 140 15.56 -14.84 1.63
CA LEU A 140 16.20 -15.58 2.72
C LEU A 140 15.16 -16.46 3.43
N LYS A 141 15.59 -17.61 3.90
CA LYS A 141 14.77 -18.42 4.79
C LYS A 141 14.76 -17.80 6.17
N ALA A 142 13.59 -17.73 6.80
CA ALA A 142 13.48 -17.31 8.18
C ALA A 142 14.02 -18.40 9.12
N GLY A 143 14.75 -17.98 10.16
CA GLY A 143 15.06 -18.80 11.31
C GLY A 143 13.84 -18.96 12.23
N ASN A 144 14.08 -19.47 13.43
CA ASN A 144 13.02 -19.60 14.44
C ASN A 144 12.80 -18.27 15.17
N TRP A 145 11.89 -17.44 14.69
CA TRP A 145 11.57 -16.13 15.27
C TRP A 145 10.86 -16.19 16.64
N SER A 146 10.66 -17.39 17.18
CA SER A 146 10.38 -17.54 18.62
C SER A 146 11.62 -17.28 19.48
N ASN A 147 12.81 -17.40 18.89
CA ASN A 147 14.09 -17.06 19.49
C ASN A 147 14.45 -15.61 19.16
N VAL A 148 14.70 -14.82 20.20
CA VAL A 148 15.00 -13.38 20.11
C VAL A 148 16.24 -13.09 19.26
N ASP A 149 17.26 -13.92 19.35
CA ASP A 149 18.54 -13.70 18.67
C ASP A 149 18.43 -13.95 17.15
N GLU A 150 17.57 -14.89 16.74
CA GLU A 150 17.43 -15.26 15.33
C GLU A 150 16.79 -14.15 14.49
N VAL A 151 15.86 -13.39 15.06
CA VAL A 151 15.24 -12.25 14.35
C VAL A 151 16.29 -11.21 13.94
N LEU A 152 17.15 -10.81 14.88
CA LEU A 152 18.22 -9.85 14.59
C LEU A 152 19.21 -10.39 13.57
N ASN A 153 19.59 -11.68 13.71
CA ASN A 153 20.53 -12.34 12.79
C ASN A 153 19.97 -12.38 11.37
N ASP A 154 18.70 -12.73 11.21
CA ASP A 154 18.05 -12.78 9.91
C ASP A 154 17.98 -11.38 9.25
N VAL A 155 17.62 -10.34 10.01
CA VAL A 155 17.61 -8.96 9.50
C VAL A 155 19.03 -8.50 9.17
N LEU A 156 20.03 -8.81 9.98
CA LEU A 156 21.45 -8.52 9.67
C LEU A 156 21.92 -9.25 8.42
N ALA A 157 21.50 -10.52 8.24
CA ALA A 157 21.81 -11.26 7.02
C ALA A 157 21.18 -10.60 5.79
N ALA A 158 19.94 -10.11 5.89
CA ALA A 158 19.30 -9.36 4.80
C ALA A 158 20.01 -8.05 4.50
N VAL A 159 20.42 -7.29 5.52
CA VAL A 159 21.24 -6.07 5.37
C VAL A 159 22.55 -6.39 4.65
N ASN A 160 23.26 -7.44 5.06
CA ASN A 160 24.52 -7.85 4.43
C ASN A 160 24.33 -8.23 2.95
N VAL A 161 23.21 -8.88 2.60
CA VAL A 161 22.87 -9.17 1.20
C VAL A 161 22.72 -7.88 0.40
N LEU A 162 21.97 -6.88 0.91
CA LEU A 162 21.77 -5.61 0.25
C LEU A 162 23.09 -4.81 0.16
N ASP A 163 23.87 -4.76 1.25
CA ASP A 163 25.19 -4.10 1.28
C ASP A 163 26.15 -4.69 0.25
N SER A 164 26.15 -6.02 0.08
CA SER A 164 27.02 -6.71 -0.90
C SER A 164 26.71 -6.32 -2.35
N LYS A 165 25.46 -5.84 -2.59
CA LYS A 165 24.99 -5.32 -3.90
C LYS A 165 25.14 -3.81 -4.04
N GLY A 166 25.69 -3.14 -3.01
CA GLY A 166 25.96 -1.70 -3.02
C GLY A 166 24.88 -0.82 -2.36
N TYR A 167 23.78 -1.40 -1.90
CA TYR A 167 22.70 -0.69 -1.22
C TYR A 167 23.01 -0.50 0.27
N ARG A 168 23.28 0.72 0.72
CA ARG A 168 23.78 1.02 2.07
C ARG A 168 22.75 1.75 2.96
N GLY A 169 21.47 1.49 2.75
CA GLY A 169 20.41 2.15 3.50
C GLY A 169 20.19 3.63 3.11
N PRO A 170 19.27 4.34 3.77
CA PRO A 170 18.47 3.84 4.91
C PRO A 170 17.54 2.68 4.54
N TYR A 171 17.39 1.73 5.46
CA TYR A 171 16.54 0.57 5.26
C TYR A 171 15.18 0.76 5.90
N GLY A 172 14.10 0.29 5.24
CA GLY A 172 12.76 0.11 5.77
C GLY A 172 12.43 -1.37 5.95
N LEU A 173 11.74 -1.73 7.01
CA LEU A 173 11.37 -3.10 7.33
C LEU A 173 9.86 -3.21 7.56
N ALA A 174 9.18 -4.02 6.76
CA ALA A 174 7.80 -4.41 6.99
C ALA A 174 7.73 -5.86 7.47
N LEU A 175 6.84 -6.13 8.45
CA LEU A 175 6.70 -7.44 9.08
C LEU A 175 5.23 -7.83 9.20
N ALA A 176 4.97 -9.12 9.06
CA ALA A 176 3.71 -9.74 9.47
C ALA A 176 3.36 -9.35 10.91
N PRO A 177 2.06 -9.24 11.26
CA PRO A 177 1.63 -8.77 12.58
C PRO A 177 2.22 -9.57 13.74
N GLU A 178 2.29 -10.88 13.62
CA GLU A 178 2.86 -11.75 14.67
C GLU A 178 4.35 -11.52 14.85
N LEU A 179 5.10 -11.40 13.75
CA LEU A 179 6.53 -11.14 13.76
C LEU A 179 6.83 -9.77 14.36
N TYR A 180 6.08 -8.74 13.97
CA TYR A 180 6.19 -7.40 14.54
C TYR A 180 5.95 -7.39 16.06
N ASN A 181 4.90 -8.07 16.53
CA ASN A 181 4.58 -8.14 17.96
C ASN A 181 5.67 -8.87 18.77
N ASN A 182 6.36 -9.84 18.18
CA ASN A 182 7.47 -10.54 18.81
C ASN A 182 8.68 -9.62 19.10
N LEU A 183 8.83 -8.51 18.36
CA LEU A 183 9.92 -7.54 18.57
C LEU A 183 9.84 -6.78 19.90
N PHE A 184 8.73 -6.87 20.63
CA PHE A 184 8.57 -6.29 21.96
C PHE A 184 9.10 -7.19 23.08
N ARG A 185 9.75 -8.30 22.74
CA ARG A 185 10.46 -9.14 23.71
C ARG A 185 11.82 -8.54 24.06
N ARG A 186 12.29 -8.83 25.27
CA ARG A 186 13.62 -8.41 25.75
C ARG A 186 14.67 -9.49 25.48
N TYR A 187 15.89 -9.08 25.24
CA TYR A 187 17.02 -9.99 25.29
C TYR A 187 17.30 -10.46 26.74
N ALA A 188 17.75 -11.69 26.88
CA ALA A 188 18.18 -12.16 28.18
C ALA A 188 19.33 -11.29 28.74
N GLY A 189 19.13 -10.74 29.92
CA GLY A 189 20.13 -9.86 30.57
C GLY A 189 20.19 -8.41 30.03
N SER A 190 19.22 -7.97 29.25
CA SER A 190 19.12 -6.60 28.75
C SER A 190 17.73 -6.00 29.03
N ASP A 191 17.69 -4.72 29.34
CA ASP A 191 16.45 -3.95 29.46
C ASP A 191 15.91 -3.44 28.12
N LEU A 192 16.67 -3.60 27.02
CA LEU A 192 16.29 -3.14 25.70
C LEU A 192 15.39 -4.14 24.99
N LEU A 193 14.36 -3.62 24.35
CA LEU A 193 13.50 -4.39 23.45
C LEU A 193 14.21 -4.65 22.12
N GLN A 194 13.90 -5.78 21.48
CA GLN A 194 14.44 -6.13 20.17
C GLN A 194 14.24 -5.02 19.13
N ILE A 195 13.05 -4.42 19.11
CA ILE A 195 12.69 -3.34 18.16
C ILE A 195 13.67 -2.15 18.26
N GLU A 196 14.25 -1.89 19.44
CA GLU A 196 15.18 -0.78 19.62
C GLU A 196 16.54 -1.04 18.93
N HIS A 197 16.97 -2.30 18.86
CA HIS A 197 18.16 -2.67 18.10
C HIS A 197 17.88 -2.57 16.59
N LEU A 198 16.75 -3.09 16.13
CA LEU A 198 16.36 -3.03 14.72
C LEU A 198 16.14 -1.61 14.21
N LYS A 199 15.62 -0.69 15.02
CA LYS A 199 15.47 0.73 14.67
C LYS A 199 16.81 1.41 14.32
N ARG A 200 17.92 0.91 14.86
CA ARG A 200 19.27 1.44 14.52
C ARG A 200 19.73 0.97 13.15
N LEU A 201 19.25 -0.16 12.67
CA LEU A 201 19.53 -0.70 11.34
C LEU A 201 18.52 -0.16 10.31
N CYS A 202 17.24 -0.26 10.66
CA CYS A 202 16.12 0.11 9.80
C CYS A 202 15.68 1.55 10.09
N THR A 203 16.55 2.51 9.77
CA THR A 203 16.37 3.93 10.13
C THR A 203 15.24 4.61 9.36
N ARG A 204 14.80 4.03 8.24
CA ARG A 204 13.63 4.51 7.49
C ARG A 204 12.31 4.14 8.17
N GLY A 205 12.28 3.08 8.97
CA GLY A 205 11.14 2.67 9.75
C GLY A 205 10.98 1.17 9.84
N ILE A 206 10.23 0.75 10.85
CA ILE A 206 9.78 -0.62 11.05
C ILE A 206 8.26 -0.56 11.16
N VAL A 207 7.58 -1.27 10.27
CA VAL A 207 6.12 -1.21 10.16
C VAL A 207 5.50 -2.59 10.29
N LYS A 208 4.29 -2.62 10.84
CA LYS A 208 3.41 -3.78 10.82
C LYS A 208 2.61 -3.72 9.52
N ALA A 209 2.61 -4.80 8.76
CA ALA A 209 1.89 -4.89 7.48
C ALA A 209 1.11 -6.21 7.41
N ALA A 210 0.01 -6.22 6.66
CA ALA A 210 -0.80 -7.42 6.44
C ALA A 210 -0.16 -8.33 5.38
N ILE A 211 1.04 -8.83 5.68
CA ILE A 211 1.88 -9.65 4.79
C ILE A 211 2.26 -10.97 5.46
N ASP A 212 2.82 -11.88 4.67
CA ASP A 212 3.47 -13.10 5.17
C ASP A 212 4.99 -12.86 5.28
N GLY A 213 5.62 -13.33 6.36
CA GLY A 213 7.04 -13.11 6.60
C GLY A 213 7.41 -11.66 6.84
N CYS A 214 8.56 -11.24 6.30
CA CYS A 214 8.95 -9.84 6.30
C CYS A 214 9.70 -9.44 5.04
N VAL A 215 9.78 -8.13 4.78
CA VAL A 215 10.53 -7.56 3.68
C VAL A 215 11.36 -6.38 4.15
N LEU A 216 12.65 -6.41 3.83
CA LEU A 216 13.60 -5.32 3.99
C LEU A 216 13.78 -4.64 2.63
N VAL A 217 13.68 -3.32 2.60
CA VAL A 217 13.88 -2.51 1.40
C VAL A 217 14.95 -1.46 1.65
N ALA A 218 15.86 -1.28 0.70
CA ALA A 218 16.76 -0.13 0.67
C ALA A 218 16.05 1.08 0.03
N ARG A 219 16.60 2.27 0.22
CA ARG A 219 16.06 3.52 -0.32
C ARG A 219 15.90 3.47 -1.85
N ASP A 220 16.86 2.84 -2.51
CA ASP A 220 16.97 2.83 -3.99
C ASP A 220 15.96 1.85 -4.66
N VAL A 221 15.08 1.22 -3.89
CA VAL A 221 14.07 0.28 -4.42
C VAL A 221 13.18 0.92 -5.49
N GLY A 222 12.94 2.21 -5.38
CA GLY A 222 12.00 2.98 -6.21
C GLY A 222 11.00 3.75 -5.37
N SER A 223 9.84 4.06 -5.93
CA SER A 223 8.84 4.93 -5.32
C SER A 223 7.40 4.45 -5.53
N ILE A 224 6.51 4.89 -4.66
CA ILE A 224 5.06 4.84 -4.88
C ILE A 224 4.68 6.12 -5.62
N VAL A 225 4.24 5.98 -6.87
CA VAL A 225 3.83 7.12 -7.69
C VAL A 225 2.34 7.31 -7.58
N LEU A 226 1.92 8.43 -7.01
CA LEU A 226 0.51 8.80 -6.86
C LEU A 226 0.04 9.59 -8.07
N GLY A 227 -0.99 9.09 -8.75
CA GLY A 227 -1.77 9.91 -9.67
C GLY A 227 -2.67 10.85 -8.86
N GLN A 228 -3.58 10.27 -8.08
CA GLN A 228 -4.48 10.97 -7.19
C GLN A 228 -4.37 10.38 -5.78
N ASP A 229 -4.14 11.22 -4.79
CA ASP A 229 -4.17 10.78 -3.38
C ASP A 229 -5.62 10.50 -2.96
N MET A 230 -5.76 9.73 -1.87
CA MET A 230 -7.08 9.31 -1.37
C MET A 230 -7.98 10.51 -1.10
N GLN A 231 -9.17 10.48 -1.69
CA GLN A 231 -10.19 11.52 -1.53
C GLN A 231 -11.60 10.93 -1.50
N VAL A 232 -12.53 11.70 -0.97
CA VAL A 232 -13.96 11.39 -1.00
C VAL A 232 -14.67 12.28 -2.03
N ALA A 233 -15.35 11.65 -2.97
CA ALA A 233 -16.18 12.35 -3.95
C ALA A 233 -17.66 12.10 -3.69
N TYR A 234 -18.48 13.14 -3.77
CA TYR A 234 -19.93 13.02 -3.87
C TYR A 234 -20.32 12.62 -5.29
N LEU A 235 -21.16 11.61 -5.44
CA LEU A 235 -21.55 11.07 -6.72
C LEU A 235 -22.95 11.50 -7.16
N ALA A 236 -23.95 11.16 -6.33
CA ALA A 236 -25.36 11.39 -6.68
C ALA A 236 -26.26 11.22 -5.45
N SER A 237 -27.48 11.73 -5.58
CA SER A 237 -28.58 11.56 -4.63
C SER A 237 -29.59 10.58 -5.21
N ASP A 238 -30.07 9.64 -4.41
CA ASP A 238 -31.20 8.79 -4.73
C ASP A 238 -32.39 9.10 -3.78
N ALA A 239 -33.45 8.28 -3.79
CA ALA A 239 -34.64 8.52 -3.00
C ALA A 239 -34.37 8.53 -1.48
N ALA A 240 -33.42 7.73 -1.00
CA ALA A 240 -33.18 7.49 0.43
C ALA A 240 -31.77 7.86 0.90
N HIS A 241 -30.80 7.94 -0.01
CA HIS A 241 -29.38 8.06 0.31
C HIS A 241 -28.68 9.14 -0.50
N GLU A 242 -27.61 9.64 0.05
CA GLU A 242 -26.55 10.37 -0.64
C GLU A 242 -25.39 9.43 -0.88
N ASN A 243 -24.93 9.34 -2.14
CA ASN A 243 -23.94 8.39 -2.61
C ASN A 243 -22.59 9.06 -2.79
N PHE A 244 -21.54 8.39 -2.30
CA PHE A 244 -20.17 8.86 -2.31
C PHE A 244 -19.24 7.75 -2.82
N ALA A 245 -18.00 8.12 -3.15
CA ALA A 245 -16.92 7.18 -3.35
C ALA A 245 -15.64 7.67 -2.66
N VAL A 246 -14.90 6.73 -2.08
CA VAL A 246 -13.47 6.90 -1.77
C VAL A 246 -12.69 6.40 -2.97
N SER A 247 -11.71 7.15 -3.42
CA SER A 247 -10.86 6.75 -4.54
C SER A 247 -9.45 7.31 -4.41
N GLU A 248 -8.49 6.58 -4.99
CA GLU A 248 -7.10 6.98 -5.19
C GLU A 248 -6.55 6.30 -6.44
N SER A 249 -5.43 6.78 -6.97
CA SER A 249 -4.72 6.12 -8.06
C SER A 249 -3.22 6.13 -7.80
N LEU A 250 -2.58 4.97 -7.89
CA LEU A 250 -1.16 4.80 -7.60
C LEU A 250 -0.57 3.58 -8.29
N VAL A 251 0.75 3.56 -8.38
CA VAL A 251 1.53 2.38 -8.77
C VAL A 251 2.84 2.33 -7.99
N LEU A 252 3.28 1.13 -7.62
CA LEU A 252 4.63 0.91 -7.11
C LEU A 252 5.59 0.80 -8.29
N LYS A 253 6.46 1.80 -8.44
CA LYS A 253 7.54 1.84 -9.43
C LYS A 253 8.79 1.25 -8.80
N ILE A 254 9.08 -0.02 -9.09
CA ILE A 254 10.30 -0.70 -8.64
C ILE A 254 11.39 -0.44 -9.68
N GLU A 255 12.46 0.25 -9.28
CA GLU A 255 13.61 0.57 -10.12
C GLU A 255 14.75 -0.44 -9.94
N ALA A 256 14.95 -0.91 -8.71
CA ALA A 256 15.98 -1.86 -8.33
C ALA A 256 15.36 -3.05 -7.54
N PRO A 257 14.93 -4.12 -8.21
CA PRO A 257 14.39 -5.29 -7.53
C PRO A 257 15.35 -5.92 -6.53
N ASP A 258 16.63 -5.89 -6.82
CA ASP A 258 17.68 -6.44 -5.96
C ASP A 258 18.02 -5.56 -4.73
N ALA A 259 17.40 -4.36 -4.62
CA ALA A 259 17.36 -3.57 -3.39
C ALA A 259 16.29 -4.06 -2.39
N ILE A 260 15.61 -5.18 -2.70
CA ILE A 260 14.60 -5.83 -1.87
C ILE A 260 15.16 -7.15 -1.35
N CYS A 261 14.97 -7.44 -0.06
CA CYS A 261 15.24 -8.74 0.54
C CYS A 261 14.04 -9.21 1.36
N THR A 262 13.44 -10.33 0.96
CA THR A 262 12.35 -11.00 1.70
C THR A 262 12.91 -12.07 2.62
N ILE A 263 12.29 -12.26 3.78
CA ILE A 263 12.68 -13.29 4.76
C ILE A 263 11.43 -14.07 5.15
N GLY A 264 11.43 -15.40 4.92
CA GLY A 264 10.32 -16.27 5.27
C GLY A 264 9.00 -15.97 4.57
N ALA A 265 9.04 -15.15 3.53
CA ALA A 265 7.87 -14.90 2.70
C ALA A 265 7.77 -16.04 1.67
N GLU A 266 6.70 -16.81 1.75
CA GLU A 266 6.33 -17.73 0.67
C GLU A 266 5.76 -16.88 -0.46
N GLY A 267 6.57 -16.61 -1.47
CA GLY A 267 6.18 -15.83 -2.64
C GLY A 267 4.93 -16.34 -3.35
N ASP A 268 4.59 -16.47 -4.39
CA ASP A 268 3.58 -16.89 -5.35
C ASP A 268 2.47 -17.87 -4.85
N GLU A 269 2.71 -18.76 -3.86
CA GLU A 269 1.70 -19.74 -3.42
C GLU A 269 0.65 -19.14 -2.49
N SER A 270 1.03 -18.27 -1.58
CA SER A 270 0.09 -17.59 -0.69
C SER A 270 -0.82 -16.59 -1.43
N ALA A 271 -0.29 -15.92 -2.46
CA ALA A 271 -1.08 -15.08 -3.35
C ALA A 271 -2.14 -15.88 -4.14
N LYS A 272 -1.83 -17.13 -4.50
CA LYS A 272 -2.78 -18.04 -5.18
C LYS A 272 -3.86 -18.58 -4.22
N GLU A 273 -3.53 -18.84 -2.98
CA GLU A 273 -4.50 -19.29 -1.96
C GLU A 273 -5.47 -18.17 -1.54
N ARG A 274 -4.97 -16.94 -1.35
CA ARG A 274 -5.83 -15.76 -1.08
C ARG A 274 -6.82 -15.50 -2.22
N LYS A 275 -6.41 -15.69 -3.49
CA LYS A 275 -7.31 -15.62 -4.65
C LYS A 275 -8.38 -16.73 -4.65
N ARG A 276 -8.10 -17.91 -4.08
CA ARG A 276 -9.08 -19.00 -3.96
C ARG A 276 -10.10 -18.76 -2.86
N SER A 277 -9.70 -18.15 -1.73
CA SER A 277 -10.58 -17.84 -0.61
C SER A 277 -11.45 -16.58 -0.83
N ALA A 278 -11.03 -15.67 -1.72
CA ALA A 278 -11.76 -14.44 -2.05
C ALA A 278 -12.83 -14.60 -3.15
N LYS A 279 -12.98 -15.80 -3.77
CA LYS A 279 -14.09 -16.04 -4.71
C LYS A 279 -15.39 -16.19 -3.90
N PRO A 280 -16.41 -15.33 -4.11
CA PRO A 280 -17.72 -15.53 -3.53
C PRO A 280 -18.28 -16.86 -4.07
N GLN A 281 -18.77 -17.72 -3.16
CA GLN A 281 -19.57 -18.86 -3.55
C GLN A 281 -20.82 -18.33 -4.24
N SER A 282 -20.91 -18.64 -5.53
CA SER A 282 -22.03 -18.30 -6.42
C SER A 282 -23.33 -18.94 -5.97
#